data_943c7bbe4a2f3c68b8500c3cf09e6148
#
_entry.id   943c7bbe4a2f3c68b8500c3cf09e6148
#
_cell.length_a   1.000
_cell.length_b   1.000
_cell.length_c   1.000
_cell.angle_alpha   90.00
_cell.angle_beta   90.00
_cell.angle_gamma   90.00
#
_symmetry.space_group_name_H-M   'P 1'
#
loop_
_entity.id
_entity.type
_entity.pdbx_description
1 polymer ?
#
loop_
_entity_poly.entity_id
_entity_poly.type
_entity_poly.pdbx_seq_one_letter_code
_entity_poly.pdbx_strand_id
1 'polypeptide(L)'
;MKEFPPKCCPLDPLPSSLMKLFLDDLLPLITQIINLSLTFGTVPDELKHALVTPLLKKPGLDIESLKNYRPISNLPFIAKLLERVVLKQLNTHIEKNDLLDVYQSAYKKHHSTETALLHVVNDLLISADQKQISVLTLLDLSAAFDTIDHSILLNRLEKSFGISGLALAWFSSYLTDRTQCVQVGDLKSKPSPLLYGVPQGSVLGPVLFSLYIQPLSTLLKDHDFKFQKYADDTQLFNSSPPDHFPQLVSNVEICVSSVKDWMLQNKLRLNDGKTETMCIASNNTLSKVTPESLHAGECEVPFQPSVRDLGVTLDSTLSMHGHISLICKSAHYQLRKIRSISSLLPQSAIIQLVVSLILSRIDYCNSLLAGLPNSEIKRLQLLMNNAARMIFKARKHQHISPFLMKLHWLPVTARITYKIATLAYKHFEGTLPEYLSSSLHTYTPARSLRSGQERLLVLPPISDARTKSFGERSFNYQAPVIWNSLPSSIRNASSLAAFKSNLKTYLFKQSYDV
;
A
#
# COMPACT_ATOMS: atom_id res chain seq x y z
N MET A 1 -23.12 3.69 -10.57
CA MET A 1 -24.03 2.65 -10.04
C MET A 1 -23.74 1.26 -10.62
N LYS A 2 -23.52 1.10 -11.92
CA LYS A 2 -23.24 -0.21 -12.56
C LYS A 2 -22.04 -0.96 -11.96
N GLU A 3 -21.03 -0.25 -11.50
CA GLU A 3 -19.76 -0.80 -10.95
C GLU A 3 -19.84 -1.28 -9.50
N PHE A 4 -20.90 -0.98 -8.77
CA PHE A 4 -21.03 -1.45 -7.38
C PHE A 4 -21.27 -2.96 -7.33
N PRO A 5 -20.56 -3.70 -6.46
CA PRO A 5 -20.91 -5.10 -6.24
C PRO A 5 -22.32 -5.22 -5.65
N PRO A 6 -23.07 -6.27 -5.99
CA PRO A 6 -24.38 -6.52 -5.39
C PRO A 6 -24.18 -6.93 -3.93
N LYS A 7 -24.27 -5.97 -3.01
CA LYS A 7 -24.26 -6.21 -1.55
C LYS A 7 -25.63 -5.76 -1.00
N CYS A 8 -26.28 -6.63 -0.25
CA CYS A 8 -27.45 -6.25 0.54
C CYS A 8 -26.98 -5.54 1.81
N CYS A 9 -27.49 -4.33 2.04
CA CYS A 9 -27.40 -3.67 3.33
C CYS A 9 -28.78 -3.79 4.01
N PRO A 10 -28.86 -4.24 5.26
CA PRO A 10 -30.15 -4.35 5.96
C PRO A 10 -30.87 -3.02 6.17
N LEU A 11 -30.19 -1.89 5.93
CA LEU A 11 -30.74 -0.54 6.00
C LEU A 11 -31.37 -0.09 4.67
N ASP A 12 -31.10 -0.80 3.57
CA ASP A 12 -31.66 -0.46 2.26
C ASP A 12 -33.08 -1.00 2.13
N PRO A 13 -34.06 -0.18 1.71
CA PRO A 13 -35.44 -0.63 1.50
C PRO A 13 -35.54 -1.62 0.32
N LEU A 14 -34.61 -1.54 -0.62
CA LEU A 14 -34.50 -2.43 -1.78
C LEU A 14 -33.08 -2.99 -1.88
N PRO A 15 -32.93 -4.29 -2.17
CA PRO A 15 -31.62 -4.86 -2.46
C PRO A 15 -30.92 -4.13 -3.62
N SER A 16 -29.60 -3.91 -3.49
CA SER A 16 -28.83 -3.19 -4.52
C SER A 16 -28.86 -3.86 -5.90
N SER A 17 -29.16 -5.16 -5.97
CA SER A 17 -29.42 -5.90 -7.22
C SER A 17 -30.68 -5.42 -7.93
N LEU A 18 -31.77 -5.20 -7.18
CA LEU A 18 -33.03 -4.65 -7.73
C LEU A 18 -32.86 -3.18 -8.13
N MET A 19 -32.17 -2.38 -7.31
CA MET A 19 -31.85 -0.98 -7.68
C MET A 19 -31.05 -0.88 -8.98
N LYS A 20 -30.22 -1.88 -9.29
CA LYS A 20 -29.51 -1.94 -10.58
C LYS A 20 -30.40 -2.32 -11.75
N LEU A 21 -31.37 -3.20 -11.52
CA LEU A 21 -32.30 -3.64 -12.53
C LEU A 21 -33.22 -2.48 -12.99
N PHE A 22 -33.68 -1.66 -12.03
CA PHE A 22 -34.53 -0.50 -12.27
C PHE A 22 -33.70 0.82 -12.29
N LEU A 23 -32.46 0.74 -12.75
CA LEU A 23 -31.54 1.88 -12.67
C LEU A 23 -32.07 3.10 -13.45
N ASP A 24 -32.58 2.91 -14.62
CA ASP A 24 -33.01 4.01 -15.51
C ASP A 24 -34.22 4.74 -14.92
N ASP A 25 -35.14 4.03 -14.24
CA ASP A 25 -36.30 4.60 -13.56
C ASP A 25 -35.93 5.33 -12.26
N LEU A 26 -34.96 4.78 -11.51
CA LEU A 26 -34.53 5.36 -10.22
C LEU A 26 -33.51 6.49 -10.37
N LEU A 27 -32.78 6.54 -11.48
CA LEU A 27 -31.68 7.50 -11.69
C LEU A 27 -32.11 8.97 -11.55
N PRO A 28 -33.26 9.42 -12.10
CA PRO A 28 -33.69 10.81 -11.90
C PRO A 28 -33.91 11.16 -10.44
N LEU A 29 -34.59 10.28 -9.68
CA LEU A 29 -34.86 10.50 -8.25
C LEU A 29 -33.58 10.54 -7.42
N ILE A 30 -32.68 9.57 -7.64
CA ILE A 30 -31.38 9.52 -6.93
C ILE A 30 -30.56 10.75 -7.27
N THR A 31 -30.54 11.18 -8.53
CA THR A 31 -29.83 12.39 -8.96
C THR A 31 -30.42 13.64 -8.27
N GLN A 32 -31.73 13.73 -8.15
CA GLN A 32 -32.40 14.83 -7.44
C GLN A 32 -32.00 14.86 -5.96
N ILE A 33 -32.02 13.73 -5.25
CA ILE A 33 -31.60 13.63 -3.84
C ILE A 33 -30.16 14.12 -3.67
N ILE A 34 -29.25 13.65 -4.53
CA ILE A 34 -27.82 14.05 -4.49
C ILE A 34 -27.68 15.56 -4.75
N ASN A 35 -28.33 16.09 -5.79
CA ASN A 35 -28.23 17.49 -6.14
C ASN A 35 -28.80 18.39 -5.02
N LEU A 36 -29.95 18.04 -4.43
CA LEU A 36 -30.51 18.76 -3.31
C LEU A 36 -29.57 18.77 -2.09
N SER A 37 -28.99 17.61 -1.76
CA SER A 37 -28.00 17.51 -0.68
C SER A 37 -26.81 18.45 -0.91
N LEU A 38 -26.28 18.52 -2.13
CA LEU A 38 -25.15 19.39 -2.45
C LEU A 38 -25.54 20.87 -2.51
N THR A 39 -26.73 21.20 -3.03
CA THR A 39 -27.23 22.57 -3.16
C THR A 39 -27.54 23.20 -1.79
N PHE A 40 -28.08 22.40 -0.86
CA PHE A 40 -28.37 22.90 0.49
C PHE A 40 -27.21 22.70 1.49
N GLY A 41 -26.14 22.02 1.09
CA GLY A 41 -25.01 21.72 1.98
C GLY A 41 -25.40 20.82 3.16
N THR A 42 -26.33 19.88 2.96
CA THR A 42 -26.87 19.02 4.03
C THR A 42 -26.96 17.57 3.60
N VAL A 43 -26.69 16.66 4.53
CA VAL A 43 -26.89 15.22 4.36
C VAL A 43 -28.22 14.83 4.99
N PRO A 44 -29.13 14.14 4.28
CA PRO A 44 -30.37 13.64 4.85
C PRO A 44 -30.14 12.74 6.08
N ASP A 45 -30.95 12.90 7.12
CA ASP A 45 -30.75 12.16 8.39
C ASP A 45 -30.93 10.65 8.22
N GLU A 46 -31.77 10.22 7.30
CA GLU A 46 -31.99 8.81 6.95
C GLU A 46 -30.71 8.15 6.40
N LEU A 47 -29.76 8.95 5.89
CA LEU A 47 -28.48 8.47 5.36
C LEU A 47 -27.36 8.49 6.41
N LYS A 48 -27.61 8.98 7.62
CA LYS A 48 -26.62 9.13 8.70
C LYS A 48 -26.58 7.93 9.65
N HIS A 49 -27.54 7.02 9.59
CA HIS A 49 -27.56 5.83 10.44
C HIS A 49 -26.64 4.72 9.91
N ALA A 50 -25.87 4.09 10.82
CA ALA A 50 -24.97 2.97 10.49
C ALA A 50 -25.33 1.71 11.26
N LEU A 51 -25.23 0.55 10.61
CA LEU A 51 -25.31 -0.76 11.26
C LEU A 51 -23.92 -1.36 11.36
N VAL A 52 -23.40 -1.43 12.58
CA VAL A 52 -22.05 -1.90 12.88
C VAL A 52 -22.06 -3.41 13.07
N THR A 53 -21.29 -4.12 12.26
CA THR A 53 -21.05 -5.56 12.41
C THR A 53 -19.62 -5.77 12.89
N PRO A 54 -19.41 -6.36 14.10
CA PRO A 54 -18.07 -6.69 14.59
C PRO A 54 -17.46 -7.81 13.72
N LEU A 55 -16.28 -7.55 13.14
CA LEU A 55 -15.54 -8.53 12.35
C LEU A 55 -14.23 -8.87 13.04
N LEU A 56 -14.01 -10.15 13.33
CA LEU A 56 -12.76 -10.63 13.94
C LEU A 56 -11.56 -10.29 13.03
N LYS A 57 -10.52 -9.65 13.58
CA LYS A 57 -9.33 -9.18 12.83
C LYS A 57 -8.58 -10.31 12.15
N LYS A 58 -8.49 -11.48 12.80
CA LYS A 58 -7.84 -12.70 12.26
C LYS A 58 -8.56 -13.93 12.78
N PRO A 59 -8.65 -15.02 12.00
CA PRO A 59 -9.13 -16.31 12.51
C PRO A 59 -8.26 -16.80 13.67
N GLY A 60 -8.90 -17.36 14.71
CA GLY A 60 -8.21 -17.95 15.87
C GLY A 60 -7.84 -16.96 16.98
N LEU A 61 -8.22 -15.68 16.87
CA LEU A 61 -8.16 -14.75 17.99
C LEU A 61 -9.27 -15.05 18.99
N ASP A 62 -9.02 -14.72 20.26
CA ASP A 62 -10.00 -14.81 21.33
C ASP A 62 -11.26 -13.99 20.98
N ILE A 63 -12.41 -14.67 20.93
CA ILE A 63 -13.72 -14.10 20.57
C ILE A 63 -14.34 -13.28 21.71
N GLU A 64 -13.90 -13.48 22.95
CA GLU A 64 -14.41 -12.73 24.10
C GLU A 64 -13.76 -11.37 24.24
N SER A 65 -12.62 -11.14 23.57
CA SER A 65 -11.89 -9.89 23.64
C SER A 65 -12.35 -8.91 22.55
N LEU A 66 -13.02 -7.82 22.93
CA LEU A 66 -13.48 -6.76 22.01
C LEU A 66 -12.35 -6.13 21.21
N LYS A 67 -11.11 -6.09 21.73
CA LYS A 67 -9.92 -5.59 21.03
C LYS A 67 -9.60 -6.35 19.75
N ASN A 68 -10.09 -7.58 19.62
CA ASN A 68 -9.87 -8.44 18.47
C ASN A 68 -10.83 -8.19 17.31
N TYR A 69 -11.79 -7.28 17.47
CA TYR A 69 -12.78 -6.96 16.43
C TYR A 69 -12.50 -5.63 15.74
N ARG A 70 -12.96 -5.54 14.47
CA ARG A 70 -13.11 -4.30 13.71
C ARG A 70 -14.59 -3.97 13.62
N PRO A 71 -15.03 -2.75 13.99
CA PRO A 71 -16.43 -2.32 13.86
C PRO A 71 -16.71 -1.92 12.41
N ILE A 72 -17.19 -2.85 11.58
CA ILE A 72 -17.50 -2.55 10.18
C ILE A 72 -18.89 -1.92 10.09
N SER A 73 -18.95 -0.67 9.67
CA SER A 73 -20.18 0.10 9.48
C SER A 73 -20.80 -0.20 8.13
N ASN A 74 -22.01 -0.77 8.14
CA ASN A 74 -22.86 -0.91 6.96
C ASN A 74 -23.70 0.37 6.83
N LEU A 75 -23.52 1.07 5.71
CA LEU A 75 -24.25 2.29 5.38
C LEU A 75 -25.19 2.04 4.21
N PRO A 76 -26.32 2.77 4.11
CA PRO A 76 -27.24 2.68 2.98
C PRO A 76 -26.55 2.88 1.63
N PHE A 77 -27.04 2.21 0.60
CA PHE A 77 -26.47 2.29 -0.74
C PHE A 77 -26.46 3.72 -1.29
N ILE A 78 -27.55 4.47 -1.07
CA ILE A 78 -27.65 5.87 -1.52
C ILE A 78 -26.65 6.76 -0.78
N ALA A 79 -26.40 6.52 0.53
CA ALA A 79 -25.37 7.22 1.29
C ALA A 79 -23.99 7.04 0.66
N LYS A 80 -23.61 5.80 0.34
CA LYS A 80 -22.34 5.51 -0.33
C LYS A 80 -22.24 6.12 -1.73
N LEU A 81 -23.35 6.24 -2.44
CA LEU A 81 -23.39 6.87 -3.74
C LEU A 81 -23.16 8.39 -3.63
N LEU A 82 -23.84 9.05 -2.69
CA LEU A 82 -23.64 10.46 -2.36
C LEU A 82 -22.18 10.72 -1.97
N GLU A 83 -21.63 9.93 -1.05
CA GLU A 83 -20.22 10.00 -0.66
C GLU A 83 -19.26 9.87 -1.86
N ARG A 84 -19.55 9.00 -2.85
CA ARG A 84 -18.72 8.87 -4.05
C ARG A 84 -18.74 10.10 -4.95
N VAL A 85 -19.89 10.75 -5.06
CA VAL A 85 -20.00 12.00 -5.82
C VAL A 85 -19.15 13.08 -5.15
N VAL A 86 -19.27 13.23 -3.84
CA VAL A 86 -18.47 14.18 -3.04
C VAL A 86 -16.98 13.81 -3.09
N LEU A 87 -16.61 12.54 -2.95
CA LEU A 87 -15.23 12.08 -3.04
C LEU A 87 -14.59 12.45 -4.39
N LYS A 88 -15.34 12.31 -5.49
CA LYS A 88 -14.84 12.69 -6.81
C LYS A 88 -14.53 14.19 -6.88
N GLN A 89 -15.42 15.04 -6.34
CA GLN A 89 -15.22 16.49 -6.32
C GLN A 89 -14.05 16.86 -5.39
N LEU A 90 -14.00 16.25 -4.19
CA LEU A 90 -12.93 16.46 -3.22
C LEU A 90 -11.57 16.07 -3.81
N ASN A 91 -11.45 14.90 -4.43
CA ASN A 91 -10.20 14.47 -5.06
C ASN A 91 -9.77 15.41 -6.20
N THR A 92 -10.74 15.90 -7.01
CA THR A 92 -10.44 16.88 -8.06
C THR A 92 -9.89 18.18 -7.49
N HIS A 93 -10.47 18.67 -6.38
CA HIS A 93 -9.99 19.86 -5.67
C HIS A 93 -8.58 19.66 -5.10
N ILE A 94 -8.36 18.54 -4.44
CA ILE A 94 -7.09 18.15 -3.82
C ILE A 94 -5.99 18.01 -4.89
N GLU A 95 -6.26 17.28 -5.97
CA GLU A 95 -5.30 17.05 -7.07
C GLU A 95 -4.96 18.35 -7.81
N LYS A 96 -5.99 19.18 -8.09
CA LYS A 96 -5.80 20.44 -8.82
C LYS A 96 -4.92 21.46 -8.07
N ASN A 97 -4.97 21.44 -6.74
CA ASN A 97 -4.28 22.40 -5.88
C ASN A 97 -3.05 21.78 -5.17
N ASP A 98 -2.68 20.53 -5.51
CA ASP A 98 -1.55 19.79 -4.93
C ASP A 98 -1.53 19.80 -3.39
N LEU A 99 -2.68 19.50 -2.78
CA LEU A 99 -2.90 19.65 -1.35
C LEU A 99 -2.50 18.42 -0.53
N LEU A 100 -2.19 17.28 -1.14
CA LEU A 100 -1.77 16.08 -0.41
C LEU A 100 -0.26 16.01 -0.29
N ASP A 101 0.19 15.56 0.88
CA ASP A 101 1.59 15.23 1.10
C ASP A 101 2.09 14.18 0.09
N VAL A 102 3.27 14.44 -0.45
CA VAL A 102 3.95 13.56 -1.42
C VAL A 102 4.14 12.16 -0.84
N TYR A 103 4.49 12.06 0.45
CA TYR A 103 4.81 10.81 1.15
C TYR A 103 3.59 10.06 1.70
N GLN A 104 2.35 10.51 1.46
CA GLN A 104 1.15 9.72 1.73
C GLN A 104 0.78 8.88 0.50
N SER A 105 0.76 7.56 0.64
CA SER A 105 0.52 6.64 -0.47
C SER A 105 -0.85 5.97 -0.46
N ALA A 106 -1.49 5.86 0.69
CA ALA A 106 -2.80 5.24 0.77
C ALA A 106 -3.88 6.13 0.13
N TYR A 107 -4.83 5.47 -0.52
CA TYR A 107 -6.01 6.11 -1.14
C TYR A 107 -5.69 7.16 -2.22
N LYS A 108 -4.45 7.20 -2.69
CA LYS A 108 -3.95 8.10 -3.72
C LYS A 108 -3.76 7.36 -5.04
N LYS A 109 -4.19 7.98 -6.14
CA LYS A 109 -4.08 7.42 -7.48
C LYS A 109 -2.60 7.18 -7.83
N HIS A 110 -2.32 6.07 -8.53
CA HIS A 110 -0.97 5.65 -8.93
C HIS A 110 -0.03 5.22 -7.80
N HIS A 111 -0.42 5.32 -6.53
CA HIS A 111 0.31 4.88 -5.36
C HIS A 111 -0.11 3.46 -4.94
N SER A 112 0.75 2.76 -4.21
CA SER A 112 0.50 1.41 -3.71
C SER A 112 1.41 1.09 -2.53
N THR A 113 1.14 0.00 -1.81
CA THR A 113 2.05 -0.54 -0.79
C THR A 113 3.44 -0.82 -1.38
N GLU A 114 3.49 -1.29 -2.64
CA GLU A 114 4.76 -1.58 -3.32
C GLU A 114 5.57 -0.31 -3.60
N THR A 115 4.94 0.77 -4.08
CA THR A 115 5.66 2.03 -4.31
C THR A 115 6.13 2.66 -3.01
N ALA A 116 5.33 2.60 -1.93
CA ALA A 116 5.70 3.09 -0.61
C ALA A 116 6.92 2.33 -0.03
N LEU A 117 6.85 0.99 -0.02
CA LEU A 117 7.96 0.15 0.42
C LEU A 117 9.21 0.31 -0.44
N LEU A 118 9.03 0.47 -1.75
CA LEU A 118 10.15 0.65 -2.67
C LEU A 118 10.91 1.94 -2.37
N HIS A 119 10.21 3.03 -2.00
CA HIS A 119 10.83 4.28 -1.54
C HIS A 119 11.69 4.04 -0.28
N VAL A 120 11.09 3.47 0.76
CA VAL A 120 11.80 3.22 2.03
C VAL A 120 12.99 2.30 1.82
N VAL A 121 12.80 1.15 1.18
CA VAL A 121 13.85 0.15 0.96
C VAL A 121 14.95 0.67 0.04
N ASN A 122 14.62 1.49 -0.97
CA ASN A 122 15.60 2.14 -1.83
C ASN A 122 16.58 3.01 -1.03
N ASP A 123 16.06 3.86 -0.15
CA ASP A 123 16.88 4.75 0.68
C ASP A 123 17.73 3.96 1.69
N LEU A 124 17.15 2.93 2.30
CA LEU A 124 17.87 2.05 3.24
C LEU A 124 18.99 1.28 2.53
N LEU A 125 18.78 0.81 1.30
CA LEU A 125 19.81 0.14 0.50
C LEU A 125 20.95 1.09 0.14
N ILE A 126 20.65 2.33 -0.26
CA ILE A 126 21.65 3.36 -0.59
C ILE A 126 22.48 3.70 0.66
N SER A 127 21.85 3.89 1.81
CA SER A 127 22.53 4.18 3.07
C SER A 127 23.45 3.03 3.49
N ALA A 128 22.98 1.79 3.39
CA ALA A 128 23.80 0.61 3.71
C ALA A 128 25.00 0.45 2.74
N ASP A 129 24.83 0.79 1.46
CA ASP A 129 25.90 0.81 0.45
C ASP A 129 26.98 1.86 0.77
N GLN A 130 26.58 2.97 1.36
CA GLN A 130 27.45 4.04 1.86
C GLN A 130 28.08 3.72 3.23
N LYS A 131 27.90 2.49 3.75
CA LYS A 131 28.38 2.04 5.06
C LYS A 131 27.74 2.79 6.24
N GLN A 132 26.58 3.38 6.03
CA GLN A 132 25.78 3.99 7.10
C GLN A 132 24.93 2.92 7.81
N ILE A 133 24.50 3.24 9.01
CA ILE A 133 23.49 2.51 9.75
C ILE A 133 22.19 3.31 9.73
N SER A 134 21.11 2.64 9.44
CA SER A 134 19.77 3.24 9.45
C SER A 134 18.96 2.73 10.63
N VAL A 135 18.17 3.60 11.22
CA VAL A 135 17.10 3.23 12.15
C VAL A 135 15.77 3.37 11.40
N LEU A 136 15.00 2.27 11.34
CA LEU A 136 13.63 2.25 10.84
C LEU A 136 12.68 2.03 12.00
N THR A 137 11.74 2.96 12.21
CA THR A 137 10.71 2.88 13.24
C THR A 137 9.33 2.88 12.58
N LEU A 138 8.53 1.86 12.89
CA LEU A 138 7.16 1.70 12.43
C LEU A 138 6.21 2.16 13.52
N LEU A 139 5.41 3.18 13.25
CA LEU A 139 4.43 3.75 14.16
C LEU A 139 3.04 3.32 13.73
N ASP A 140 2.29 2.65 14.63
CA ASP A 140 0.90 2.22 14.44
C ASP A 140 -0.03 3.07 15.30
N LEU A 141 -1.22 3.37 14.80
CA LEU A 141 -2.23 4.12 15.53
C LEU A 141 -3.30 3.21 16.15
N SER A 142 -3.75 3.57 17.33
CA SER A 142 -4.88 2.91 17.98
C SER A 142 -6.19 3.50 17.48
N ALA A 143 -7.07 2.68 16.89
CA ALA A 143 -8.45 3.07 16.51
C ALA A 143 -8.55 4.36 15.66
N ALA A 144 -7.63 4.52 14.71
CA ALA A 144 -7.43 5.75 13.93
C ALA A 144 -8.71 6.39 13.33
N PHE A 145 -9.60 5.56 12.78
CA PHE A 145 -10.86 6.03 12.18
C PHE A 145 -11.92 6.40 13.23
N ASP A 146 -11.86 5.80 14.40
CA ASP A 146 -12.89 5.92 15.44
C ASP A 146 -12.65 7.12 16.38
N THR A 147 -11.45 7.75 16.29
CA THR A 147 -11.00 8.82 17.21
C THR A 147 -10.87 10.20 16.54
N ILE A 148 -11.22 10.33 15.26
CA ILE A 148 -11.19 11.62 14.56
C ILE A 148 -12.11 12.62 15.27
N ASP A 149 -11.54 13.73 15.70
CA ASP A 149 -12.31 14.85 16.26
C ASP A 149 -12.92 15.66 15.10
N HIS A 150 -14.24 15.82 15.11
CA HIS A 150 -14.97 16.48 14.02
C HIS A 150 -14.62 17.97 13.92
N SER A 151 -14.39 18.67 15.05
CA SER A 151 -14.05 20.08 15.08
C SER A 151 -12.66 20.34 14.50
N ILE A 152 -11.69 19.50 14.86
CA ILE A 152 -10.33 19.55 14.30
C ILE A 152 -10.36 19.26 12.80
N LEU A 153 -11.12 18.24 12.38
CA LEU A 153 -11.25 17.90 10.95
C LEU A 153 -11.85 19.06 10.15
N LEU A 154 -12.97 19.63 10.60
CA LEU A 154 -13.63 20.76 9.93
C LEU A 154 -12.73 21.98 9.84
N ASN A 155 -12.02 22.32 10.92
CA ASN A 155 -11.06 23.42 10.91
C ASN A 155 -9.92 23.16 9.88
N ARG A 156 -9.43 21.93 9.74
CA ARG A 156 -8.42 21.58 8.74
C ARG A 156 -8.98 21.67 7.32
N LEU A 157 -10.18 21.14 7.08
CA LEU A 157 -10.84 21.26 5.77
C LEU A 157 -10.95 22.72 5.34
N GLU A 158 -11.28 23.63 6.29
CA GLU A 158 -11.36 25.05 6.00
C GLU A 158 -9.98 25.70 5.83
N LYS A 159 -9.10 25.60 6.83
CA LYS A 159 -7.86 26.38 6.88
C LYS A 159 -6.74 25.79 6.02
N SER A 160 -6.60 24.46 6.00
CA SER A 160 -5.50 23.81 5.28
C SER A 160 -5.86 23.39 3.85
N PHE A 161 -7.15 23.10 3.60
CA PHE A 161 -7.60 22.60 2.31
C PHE A 161 -8.50 23.59 1.55
N GLY A 162 -8.80 24.77 2.11
CA GLY A 162 -9.57 25.82 1.45
C GLY A 162 -11.03 25.44 1.14
N ILE A 163 -11.59 24.47 1.89
CA ILE A 163 -12.99 24.04 1.74
C ILE A 163 -13.86 24.96 2.60
N SER A 164 -14.74 25.75 1.99
CA SER A 164 -15.55 26.75 2.68
C SER A 164 -17.01 26.77 2.19
N GLY A 165 -17.84 27.61 2.80
CA GLY A 165 -19.22 27.83 2.39
C GLY A 165 -20.07 26.55 2.42
N LEU A 166 -20.87 26.31 1.39
CA LEU A 166 -21.77 25.15 1.29
C LEU A 166 -21.03 23.82 1.34
N ALA A 167 -19.81 23.75 0.80
CA ALA A 167 -19.01 22.51 0.87
C ALA A 167 -18.61 22.18 2.29
N LEU A 168 -18.17 23.16 3.09
CA LEU A 168 -17.85 22.96 4.51
C LEU A 168 -19.11 22.63 5.32
N ALA A 169 -20.24 23.30 5.05
CA ALA A 169 -21.52 23.00 5.67
C ALA A 169 -21.96 21.56 5.41
N TRP A 170 -21.74 21.07 4.19
CA TRP A 170 -22.02 19.68 3.83
C TRP A 170 -21.17 18.69 4.65
N PHE A 171 -19.86 18.94 4.80
CA PHE A 171 -18.99 18.09 5.65
C PHE A 171 -19.39 18.16 7.12
N SER A 172 -19.77 19.34 7.62
CA SER A 172 -20.32 19.48 8.97
C SER A 172 -21.58 18.62 9.14
N SER A 173 -22.56 18.74 8.24
CA SER A 173 -23.77 17.91 8.24
C SER A 173 -23.47 16.42 8.09
N TYR A 174 -22.44 16.03 7.31
CA TYR A 174 -22.02 14.64 7.14
C TYR A 174 -21.49 14.02 8.44
N LEU A 175 -20.80 14.79 9.27
CA LEU A 175 -20.16 14.33 10.49
C LEU A 175 -21.09 14.37 11.71
N THR A 176 -22.01 15.36 11.78
CA THR A 176 -22.89 15.59 12.93
C THR A 176 -24.17 14.75 12.87
N ASP A 177 -24.78 14.56 14.06
CA ASP A 177 -26.08 13.87 14.24
C ASP A 177 -26.13 12.44 13.67
N ARG A 178 -24.97 11.79 13.59
CA ARG A 178 -24.89 10.41 13.18
C ARG A 178 -25.24 9.47 14.32
N THR A 179 -25.89 8.36 13.96
CA THR A 179 -26.23 7.29 14.91
C THR A 179 -25.76 5.95 14.40
N GLN A 180 -25.55 5.01 15.35
CA GLN A 180 -25.15 3.64 15.01
C GLN A 180 -25.81 2.64 15.95
N CYS A 181 -26.07 1.43 15.41
CA CYS A 181 -26.44 0.24 16.18
C CYS A 181 -25.40 -0.86 15.95
N VAL A 182 -25.10 -1.63 16.96
CA VAL A 182 -24.27 -2.84 16.81
C VAL A 182 -25.18 -4.04 16.55
N GLN A 183 -24.86 -4.83 15.54
CA GLN A 183 -25.58 -6.05 15.19
C GLN A 183 -24.67 -7.28 15.33
N VAL A 184 -25.13 -8.29 16.10
CA VAL A 184 -24.48 -9.59 16.25
C VAL A 184 -25.55 -10.66 15.99
N GLY A 185 -25.44 -11.39 14.88
CA GLY A 185 -26.52 -12.28 14.42
C GLY A 185 -27.81 -11.51 14.16
N ASP A 186 -28.89 -11.93 14.80
CA ASP A 186 -30.22 -11.29 14.69
C ASP A 186 -30.47 -10.21 15.75
N LEU A 187 -29.56 -10.06 16.71
CA LEU A 187 -29.69 -9.10 17.79
C LEU A 187 -29.11 -7.74 17.39
N LYS A 188 -29.83 -6.66 17.77
CA LYS A 188 -29.40 -5.27 17.54
C LYS A 188 -29.40 -4.51 18.87
N SER A 189 -28.38 -3.69 19.08
CA SER A 189 -28.37 -2.75 20.19
C SER A 189 -29.35 -1.60 19.97
N LYS A 190 -29.61 -0.82 21.03
CA LYS A 190 -30.26 0.50 20.87
C LYS A 190 -29.36 1.42 20.04
N PRO A 191 -29.93 2.38 19.27
CA PRO A 191 -29.18 3.43 18.62
C PRO A 191 -28.34 4.25 19.62
N SER A 192 -27.10 4.52 19.28
CA SER A 192 -26.21 5.40 20.03
C SER A 192 -25.64 6.49 19.09
N PRO A 193 -25.42 7.72 19.59
CA PRO A 193 -24.81 8.78 18.78
C PRO A 193 -23.35 8.44 18.46
N LEU A 194 -22.88 8.84 17.28
CA LEU A 194 -21.49 8.79 16.86
C LEU A 194 -20.91 10.22 17.00
N LEU A 195 -20.31 10.49 18.15
CA LEU A 195 -19.79 11.82 18.51
C LEU A 195 -18.39 12.09 17.95
N TYR A 196 -17.65 11.05 17.61
CA TYR A 196 -16.27 11.09 17.11
C TYR A 196 -16.10 10.06 16.01
N GLY A 197 -15.05 10.24 15.21
CA GLY A 197 -14.68 9.29 14.19
C GLY A 197 -15.50 9.42 12.90
N VAL A 198 -15.15 8.55 11.96
CA VAL A 198 -15.86 8.35 10.70
C VAL A 198 -16.22 6.86 10.55
N PRO A 199 -17.39 6.51 10.00
CA PRO A 199 -17.80 5.12 9.92
C PRO A 199 -16.79 4.26 9.15
N GLN A 200 -16.27 3.20 9.79
CA GLN A 200 -15.39 2.23 9.12
C GLN A 200 -16.18 1.46 8.05
N GLY A 201 -16.07 1.85 6.81
CA GLY A 201 -16.85 1.33 5.67
C GLY A 201 -17.55 2.43 4.88
N SER A 202 -17.42 3.68 5.30
CA SER A 202 -17.76 4.86 4.50
C SER A 202 -16.79 5.01 3.32
N VAL A 203 -17.23 5.72 2.29
CA VAL A 203 -16.42 6.01 1.10
C VAL A 203 -15.47 7.19 1.35
N LEU A 204 -15.90 8.16 2.17
CA LEU A 204 -15.11 9.36 2.49
C LEU A 204 -14.11 9.13 3.63
N GLY A 205 -14.38 8.21 4.56
CA GLY A 205 -13.56 7.99 5.75
C GLY A 205 -12.05 7.90 5.47
N PRO A 206 -11.60 7.09 4.49
CA PRO A 206 -10.18 6.96 4.18
C PRO A 206 -9.50 8.26 3.79
N VAL A 207 -10.12 9.07 2.94
CA VAL A 207 -9.56 10.36 2.51
C VAL A 207 -9.63 11.38 3.66
N LEU A 208 -10.74 11.46 4.39
CA LEU A 208 -10.87 12.36 5.53
C LEU A 208 -9.81 12.06 6.60
N PHE A 209 -9.52 10.80 6.87
CA PHE A 209 -8.42 10.44 7.76
C PHE A 209 -7.05 10.89 7.21
N SER A 210 -6.79 10.72 5.92
CA SER A 210 -5.53 11.20 5.31
C SER A 210 -5.36 12.71 5.43
N LEU A 211 -6.44 13.48 5.25
CA LEU A 211 -6.46 14.92 5.45
C LEU A 211 -6.28 15.29 6.95
N TYR A 212 -6.84 14.48 7.84
CA TYR A 212 -6.72 14.67 9.28
C TYR A 212 -5.28 14.53 9.79
N ILE A 213 -4.52 13.56 9.29
CA ILE A 213 -3.13 13.33 9.74
C ILE A 213 -2.08 14.09 8.93
N GLN A 214 -2.48 14.88 7.93
CA GLN A 214 -1.51 15.54 7.05
C GLN A 214 -0.51 16.45 7.79
N PRO A 215 -0.88 17.27 8.78
CA PRO A 215 0.08 18.14 9.47
C PRO A 215 1.20 17.39 10.20
N LEU A 216 1.03 16.09 10.48
CA LEU A 216 2.11 15.25 11.00
C LEU A 216 3.34 15.28 10.09
N SER A 217 3.17 15.41 8.78
CA SER A 217 4.28 15.48 7.83
C SER A 217 5.15 16.72 7.99
N THR A 218 4.56 17.83 8.39
CA THR A 218 5.33 19.05 8.72
C THR A 218 6.20 18.81 9.94
N LEU A 219 5.62 18.26 11.02
CA LEU A 219 6.38 17.90 12.22
C LEU A 219 7.57 16.99 11.91
N LEU A 220 7.37 15.94 11.10
CA LEU A 220 8.44 15.01 10.74
C LEU A 220 9.55 15.68 9.90
N LYS A 221 9.18 16.60 9.00
CA LYS A 221 10.14 17.41 8.23
C LYS A 221 10.93 18.37 9.12
N ASP A 222 10.26 18.99 10.10
CA ASP A 222 10.90 19.92 11.05
C ASP A 222 11.96 19.22 11.92
N HIS A 223 11.80 17.91 12.14
CA HIS A 223 12.79 17.06 12.81
C HIS A 223 13.85 16.48 11.85
N ASP A 224 13.84 16.84 10.56
CA ASP A 224 14.76 16.34 9.52
C ASP A 224 14.72 14.80 9.36
N PHE A 225 13.54 14.21 9.52
CA PHE A 225 13.34 12.78 9.31
C PHE A 225 12.77 12.49 7.92
N LYS A 226 13.27 11.42 7.32
CA LYS A 226 12.63 10.78 6.18
C LYS A 226 11.49 9.91 6.68
N PHE A 227 10.39 9.92 5.94
CA PHE A 227 9.21 9.14 6.31
C PHE A 227 8.42 8.72 5.09
N GLN A 228 7.60 7.69 5.29
CA GLN A 228 6.59 7.24 4.35
C GLN A 228 5.32 6.95 5.13
N LYS A 229 4.16 7.38 4.64
CA LYS A 229 2.86 7.09 5.25
C LYS A 229 2.00 6.22 4.34
N TYR A 230 1.29 5.28 4.94
CA TYR A 230 0.29 4.49 4.25
C TYR A 230 -0.95 4.36 5.13
N ALA A 231 -1.94 5.21 4.93
CA ALA A 231 -3.08 5.41 5.83
C ALA A 231 -2.63 5.81 7.24
N ASP A 232 -2.89 4.97 8.23
CA ASP A 232 -2.49 5.09 9.63
C ASP A 232 -1.06 4.60 9.92
N ASP A 233 -0.50 3.75 9.06
CA ASP A 233 0.89 3.30 9.20
C ASP A 233 1.86 4.42 8.82
N THR A 234 2.79 4.76 9.73
CA THR A 234 3.87 5.73 9.50
C THR A 234 5.22 5.05 9.67
N GLN A 235 6.02 5.08 8.61
CA GLN A 235 7.38 4.59 8.57
C GLN A 235 8.32 5.79 8.72
N LEU A 236 9.08 5.82 9.80
CA LEU A 236 10.06 6.85 10.11
C LEU A 236 11.45 6.26 9.98
N PHE A 237 12.34 6.89 9.22
CA PHE A 237 13.69 6.38 9.04
C PHE A 237 14.71 7.49 8.84
N ASN A 238 15.92 7.26 9.32
CA ASN A 238 17.07 8.11 9.07
C ASN A 238 18.34 7.29 9.21
N SER A 239 19.48 7.82 8.77
CA SER A 239 20.76 7.10 8.67
C SER A 239 21.91 7.99 9.11
N SER A 240 22.94 7.37 9.69
CA SER A 240 24.18 8.05 10.08
C SER A 240 25.39 7.12 9.93
N PRO A 241 26.63 7.67 9.91
CA PRO A 241 27.82 6.87 10.15
C PRO A 241 27.75 6.14 11.51
N PRO A 242 28.37 4.95 11.67
CA PRO A 242 28.33 4.19 12.94
C PRO A 242 28.76 4.98 14.17
N ASP A 243 29.75 5.87 14.01
CA ASP A 243 30.28 6.70 15.12
C ASP A 243 29.24 7.70 15.66
N HIS A 244 28.24 8.06 14.86
CA HIS A 244 27.12 8.95 15.21
C HIS A 244 25.81 8.20 15.54
N PHE A 245 25.87 6.87 15.68
CA PHE A 245 24.69 6.06 15.98
C PHE A 245 23.97 6.46 17.27
N PRO A 246 24.64 6.75 18.41
CA PRO A 246 23.97 7.19 19.63
C PRO A 246 23.17 8.49 19.40
N GLN A 247 23.70 9.43 18.64
CA GLN A 247 23.02 10.68 18.30
C GLN A 247 21.79 10.41 17.41
N LEU A 248 21.89 9.47 16.44
CA LEU A 248 20.76 9.08 15.62
C LEU A 248 19.63 8.49 16.47
N VAL A 249 19.93 7.61 17.43
CA VAL A 249 18.94 7.04 18.35
C VAL A 249 18.28 8.14 19.16
N SER A 250 19.04 9.06 19.76
CA SER A 250 18.50 10.20 20.52
C SER A 250 17.58 11.09 19.66
N ASN A 251 17.96 11.37 18.42
CA ASN A 251 17.11 12.14 17.50
C ASN A 251 15.79 11.41 17.18
N VAL A 252 15.83 10.08 17.01
CA VAL A 252 14.61 9.27 16.81
C VAL A 252 13.71 9.35 18.05
N GLU A 253 14.26 9.25 19.25
CA GLU A 253 13.53 9.35 20.52
C GLU A 253 12.83 10.69 20.67
N ILE A 254 13.53 11.79 20.40
CA ILE A 254 12.98 13.14 20.42
C ILE A 254 11.85 13.28 19.40
N CYS A 255 12.06 12.79 18.17
CA CYS A 255 11.03 12.84 17.12
C CYS A 255 9.80 12.02 17.50
N VAL A 256 9.96 10.79 17.98
CA VAL A 256 8.85 9.92 18.40
C VAL A 256 8.09 10.52 19.58
N SER A 257 8.78 11.15 20.54
CA SER A 257 8.13 11.90 21.64
C SER A 257 7.28 13.05 21.09
N SER A 258 7.83 13.87 20.19
CA SER A 258 7.11 14.96 19.55
C SER A 258 5.90 14.49 18.75
N VAL A 259 6.02 13.34 18.04
CA VAL A 259 4.90 12.70 17.36
C VAL A 259 3.83 12.26 18.35
N LYS A 260 4.21 11.70 19.50
CA LYS A 260 3.29 11.26 20.54
C LYS A 260 2.49 12.44 21.11
N ASP A 261 3.16 13.55 21.42
CA ASP A 261 2.54 14.78 21.92
C ASP A 261 1.58 15.38 20.86
N TRP A 262 2.02 15.43 19.61
CA TRP A 262 1.17 15.88 18.52
C TRP A 262 -0.08 15.01 18.36
N MET A 263 0.06 13.68 18.45
CA MET A 263 -1.08 12.76 18.40
C MET A 263 -2.07 13.04 19.51
N LEU A 264 -1.61 13.19 20.76
CA LEU A 264 -2.48 13.51 21.91
C LEU A 264 -3.24 14.83 21.72
N GLN A 265 -2.56 15.88 21.27
CA GLN A 265 -3.18 17.17 20.95
C GLN A 265 -4.27 17.03 19.87
N ASN A 266 -4.08 16.10 18.96
CA ASN A 266 -5.02 15.81 17.87
C ASN A 266 -5.98 14.66 18.18
N LYS A 267 -6.19 14.29 19.45
CA LYS A 267 -7.12 13.23 19.89
C LYS A 267 -6.85 11.87 19.27
N LEU A 268 -5.62 11.64 18.82
CA LEU A 268 -5.11 10.37 18.35
C LEU A 268 -4.21 9.73 19.42
N ARG A 269 -3.99 8.43 19.31
CA ARG A 269 -3.11 7.71 20.23
C ARG A 269 -2.23 6.73 19.47
N LEU A 270 -0.91 6.84 19.71
CA LEU A 270 0.03 5.81 19.27
C LEU A 270 -0.23 4.49 20.00
N ASN A 271 -0.03 3.41 19.31
CA ASN A 271 -0.07 2.08 19.89
C ASN A 271 1.33 1.66 20.30
N ASP A 272 1.71 1.99 21.53
CA ASP A 272 3.06 1.70 22.05
C ASP A 272 3.41 0.20 21.93
N GLY A 273 2.44 -0.70 22.15
CA GLY A 273 2.65 -2.14 22.03
C GLY A 273 2.82 -2.69 20.61
N LYS A 274 2.63 -1.85 19.60
CA LYS A 274 2.84 -2.19 18.18
C LYS A 274 3.89 -1.31 17.49
N THR A 275 4.46 -0.36 18.20
CA THR A 275 5.61 0.37 17.70
C THR A 275 6.79 -0.60 17.62
N GLU A 276 7.36 -0.74 16.42
CA GLU A 276 8.50 -1.62 16.16
C GLU A 276 9.66 -0.79 15.63
N THR A 277 10.89 -1.10 16.06
CA THR A 277 12.10 -0.46 15.56
C THR A 277 13.16 -1.48 15.20
N MET A 278 13.99 -1.16 14.20
CA MET A 278 15.11 -2.01 13.79
C MET A 278 16.27 -1.18 13.26
N CYS A 279 17.48 -1.74 13.42
CA CYS A 279 18.70 -1.23 12.77
C CYS A 279 18.95 -1.97 11.46
N ILE A 280 19.33 -1.22 10.43
CA ILE A 280 19.58 -1.76 9.09
C ILE A 280 20.95 -1.28 8.61
N ALA A 281 21.83 -2.24 8.27
CA ALA A 281 23.14 -1.99 7.66
C ALA A 281 23.75 -3.31 7.16
N SER A 282 24.98 -3.24 6.66
CA SER A 282 25.79 -4.44 6.42
C SER A 282 26.18 -5.12 7.75
N ASN A 283 26.42 -6.43 7.75
CA ASN A 283 26.86 -7.16 8.93
C ASN A 283 28.10 -6.52 9.59
N ASN A 284 29.07 -6.07 8.76
CA ASN A 284 30.28 -5.39 9.24
C ASN A 284 29.98 -4.03 9.88
N THR A 285 28.94 -3.35 9.48
CA THR A 285 28.52 -2.07 10.07
C THR A 285 27.72 -2.31 11.35
N LEU A 286 26.81 -3.29 11.35
CA LEU A 286 26.01 -3.68 12.51
C LEU A 286 26.89 -4.16 13.67
N SER A 287 28.02 -4.85 13.40
CA SER A 287 28.93 -5.31 14.44
C SER A 287 29.69 -4.19 15.17
N LYS A 288 29.64 -2.96 14.68
CA LYS A 288 30.28 -1.78 15.30
C LYS A 288 29.40 -1.05 16.31
N VAL A 289 28.13 -1.40 16.39
CA VAL A 289 27.15 -0.76 17.26
C VAL A 289 26.43 -1.81 18.10
N THR A 290 26.03 -1.43 19.30
CA THR A 290 25.22 -2.26 20.21
C THR A 290 23.88 -1.54 20.41
N PRO A 291 22.88 -1.78 19.53
CA PRO A 291 21.57 -1.19 19.73
C PRO A 291 20.89 -1.88 20.92
N GLU A 292 20.63 -1.15 21.98
CA GLU A 292 19.95 -1.68 23.17
C GLU A 292 18.43 -1.57 23.01
N SER A 293 17.90 -0.38 23.12
CA SER A 293 16.47 -0.08 22.97
C SER A 293 16.30 1.39 22.59
N LEU A 294 15.10 1.72 22.12
CA LEU A 294 14.67 3.08 21.83
C LEU A 294 13.62 3.48 22.88
N HIS A 295 13.82 4.63 23.53
CA HIS A 295 12.87 5.17 24.49
C HIS A 295 11.81 6.02 23.80
N ALA A 296 10.57 5.54 23.75
CA ALA A 296 9.40 6.26 23.22
C ALA A 296 8.56 6.80 24.39
N GLY A 297 9.00 7.90 25.01
CA GLY A 297 8.43 8.40 26.25
C GLY A 297 8.68 7.44 27.41
N GLU A 298 7.62 6.90 28.05
CA GLU A 298 7.75 5.93 29.15
C GLU A 298 7.93 4.48 28.65
N CYS A 299 7.82 4.23 27.34
CA CYS A 299 7.90 2.89 26.77
C CYS A 299 9.28 2.63 26.20
N GLU A 300 9.84 1.48 26.52
CA GLU A 300 11.06 0.95 25.95
C GLU A 300 10.72 0.03 24.77
N VAL A 301 11.25 0.35 23.57
CA VAL A 301 11.04 -0.41 22.34
C VAL A 301 12.34 -1.07 21.95
N PRO A 302 12.49 -2.39 22.11
CA PRO A 302 13.73 -3.09 21.75
C PRO A 302 13.90 -3.14 20.23
N PHE A 303 15.16 -3.03 19.76
CA PHE A 303 15.48 -3.20 18.35
C PHE A 303 15.23 -4.65 17.92
N GLN A 304 14.33 -4.83 16.92
CA GLN A 304 13.97 -6.13 16.41
C GLN A 304 14.94 -6.59 15.30
N PRO A 305 15.23 -7.88 15.18
CA PRO A 305 16.03 -8.41 14.07
C PRO A 305 15.28 -8.39 12.73
N SER A 306 13.97 -8.32 12.79
CA SER A 306 13.09 -8.16 11.61
C SER A 306 11.77 -7.53 12.01
N VAL A 307 11.21 -6.72 11.12
CA VAL A 307 9.89 -6.07 11.28
C VAL A 307 9.00 -6.40 10.10
N ARG A 308 7.68 -6.30 10.31
CA ARG A 308 6.71 -6.50 9.24
C ARG A 308 6.10 -5.17 8.82
N ASP A 309 6.49 -4.68 7.66
CA ASP A 309 6.04 -3.42 7.09
C ASP A 309 5.14 -3.66 5.86
N LEU A 310 3.92 -3.12 5.86
CA LEU A 310 2.91 -3.24 4.80
C LEU A 310 2.81 -4.66 4.19
N GLY A 311 2.94 -5.67 5.04
CA GLY A 311 2.83 -7.07 4.63
C GLY A 311 4.13 -7.73 4.16
N VAL A 312 5.23 -6.99 4.04
CA VAL A 312 6.58 -7.48 3.74
C VAL A 312 7.39 -7.58 5.03
N THR A 313 8.18 -8.64 5.20
CA THR A 313 9.11 -8.77 6.34
C THR A 313 10.47 -8.28 5.91
N LEU A 314 10.95 -7.24 6.56
CA LEU A 314 12.29 -6.67 6.39
C LEU A 314 13.20 -7.23 7.48
N ASP A 315 14.44 -7.57 7.15
CA ASP A 315 15.48 -7.97 8.09
C ASP A 315 16.60 -6.94 8.12
N SER A 316 17.42 -6.96 9.19
CA SER A 316 18.48 -5.97 9.45
C SER A 316 19.53 -5.83 8.34
N THR A 317 19.63 -6.78 7.43
CA THR A 317 20.53 -6.75 6.28
C THR A 317 19.79 -6.62 4.94
N LEU A 318 18.47 -6.46 4.98
CA LEU A 318 17.60 -6.44 3.80
C LEU A 318 17.82 -7.65 2.87
N SER A 319 18.18 -8.80 3.44
CA SER A 319 18.42 -10.03 2.67
C SER A 319 17.15 -10.62 2.08
N MET A 320 15.99 -10.25 2.62
CA MET A 320 14.65 -10.76 2.25
C MET A 320 14.49 -12.27 2.44
N HIS A 321 15.47 -12.95 3.06
CA HIS A 321 15.45 -14.40 3.28
C HIS A 321 14.23 -14.83 4.11
N GLY A 322 13.97 -14.11 5.21
CA GLY A 322 12.82 -14.35 6.09
C GLY A 322 11.50 -14.17 5.35
N HIS A 323 11.37 -13.10 4.56
CA HIS A 323 10.19 -12.82 3.75
C HIS A 323 9.90 -13.93 2.72
N ILE A 324 10.91 -14.33 1.94
CA ILE A 324 10.79 -15.43 0.96
C ILE A 324 10.42 -16.74 1.65
N SER A 325 10.99 -17.02 2.84
CA SER A 325 10.65 -18.20 3.63
C SER A 325 9.17 -18.23 4.05
N LEU A 326 8.64 -17.07 4.47
CA LEU A 326 7.22 -16.93 4.84
C LEU A 326 6.30 -17.10 3.61
N ILE A 327 6.66 -16.54 2.45
CA ILE A 327 5.92 -16.76 1.19
C ILE A 327 5.88 -18.25 0.87
N CYS A 328 7.04 -18.91 0.87
CA CYS A 328 7.15 -20.33 0.57
C CYS A 328 6.34 -21.19 1.53
N LYS A 329 6.44 -20.96 2.85
CA LYS A 329 5.69 -21.66 3.90
C LYS A 329 4.18 -21.55 3.66
N SER A 330 3.69 -20.31 3.48
CA SER A 330 2.27 -20.04 3.28
C SER A 330 1.74 -20.63 1.98
N ALA A 331 2.50 -20.48 0.87
CA ALA A 331 2.08 -21.01 -0.42
C ALA A 331 2.09 -22.54 -0.47
N HIS A 332 3.06 -23.21 0.16
CA HIS A 332 3.05 -24.68 0.28
C HIS A 332 1.87 -25.20 1.08
N TYR A 333 1.44 -24.46 2.11
CA TYR A 333 0.22 -24.79 2.85
C TYR A 333 -1.02 -24.72 1.94
N GLN A 334 -1.14 -23.65 1.13
CA GLN A 334 -2.26 -23.53 0.18
C GLN A 334 -2.18 -24.59 -0.93
N LEU A 335 -0.99 -24.89 -1.47
CA LEU A 335 -0.82 -25.96 -2.45
C LEU A 335 -1.30 -27.31 -1.93
N ARG A 336 -1.04 -27.64 -0.66
CA ARG A 336 -1.54 -28.87 -0.04
C ARG A 336 -3.06 -28.89 0.01
N LYS A 337 -3.68 -27.78 0.43
CA LYS A 337 -5.16 -27.66 0.44
C LYS A 337 -5.78 -27.78 -0.94
N ILE A 338 -5.22 -27.11 -1.94
CA ILE A 338 -5.73 -27.22 -3.33
C ILE A 338 -5.57 -28.65 -3.83
N ARG A 339 -4.45 -29.31 -3.52
CA ARG A 339 -4.19 -30.70 -3.94
C ARG A 339 -5.21 -31.67 -3.37
N SER A 340 -5.63 -31.53 -2.12
CA SER A 340 -6.61 -32.44 -1.47
C SER A 340 -7.99 -32.39 -2.14
N ILE A 341 -8.36 -31.29 -2.78
CA ILE A 341 -9.64 -31.12 -3.47
C ILE A 341 -9.52 -31.15 -5.01
N SER A 342 -8.30 -31.27 -5.53
CA SER A 342 -8.03 -31.12 -6.97
C SER A 342 -8.67 -32.18 -7.87
N SER A 343 -9.02 -33.36 -7.32
CA SER A 343 -9.79 -34.39 -8.03
C SER A 343 -11.24 -34.01 -8.28
N LEU A 344 -11.80 -33.10 -7.47
CA LEU A 344 -13.20 -32.66 -7.53
C LEU A 344 -13.38 -31.40 -8.37
N LEU A 345 -12.28 -30.76 -8.82
CA LEU A 345 -12.31 -29.47 -9.47
C LEU A 345 -11.89 -29.57 -10.94
N PRO A 346 -12.52 -28.80 -11.84
CA PRO A 346 -12.03 -28.64 -13.20
C PRO A 346 -10.68 -27.88 -13.20
N GLN A 347 -9.85 -28.14 -14.21
CA GLN A 347 -8.52 -27.55 -14.33
C GLN A 347 -8.56 -26.00 -14.27
N SER A 348 -9.56 -25.37 -14.87
CA SER A 348 -9.75 -23.91 -14.83
C SER A 348 -9.91 -23.37 -13.42
N ALA A 349 -10.68 -24.04 -12.55
CA ALA A 349 -10.83 -23.66 -11.15
C ALA A 349 -9.52 -23.83 -10.36
N ILE A 350 -8.78 -24.91 -10.62
CA ILE A 350 -7.45 -25.10 -10.01
C ILE A 350 -6.51 -23.97 -10.41
N ILE A 351 -6.48 -23.56 -11.67
CA ILE A 351 -5.67 -22.42 -12.14
C ILE A 351 -6.06 -21.15 -11.40
N GLN A 352 -7.35 -20.85 -11.28
CA GLN A 352 -7.83 -19.66 -10.56
C GLN A 352 -7.40 -19.67 -9.08
N LEU A 353 -7.53 -20.81 -8.39
CA LEU A 353 -7.07 -20.95 -7.01
C LEU A 353 -5.56 -20.76 -6.87
N VAL A 354 -4.76 -21.32 -7.79
CA VAL A 354 -3.31 -21.16 -7.79
C VAL A 354 -2.91 -19.70 -8.04
N VAL A 355 -3.54 -19.05 -9.00
CA VAL A 355 -3.28 -17.63 -9.28
C VAL A 355 -3.63 -16.77 -8.07
N SER A 356 -4.79 -16.99 -7.47
CA SER A 356 -5.28 -16.16 -6.35
C SER A 356 -4.53 -16.40 -5.04
N LEU A 357 -4.13 -17.62 -4.74
CA LEU A 357 -3.58 -17.99 -3.42
C LEU A 357 -2.05 -18.15 -3.40
N ILE A 358 -1.41 -18.30 -4.56
CA ILE A 358 0.02 -18.59 -4.67
C ILE A 358 0.73 -17.52 -5.49
N LEU A 359 0.34 -17.31 -6.77
CA LEU A 359 1.03 -16.34 -7.61
C LEU A 359 0.85 -14.91 -7.09
N SER A 360 -0.32 -14.56 -6.56
CA SER A 360 -0.55 -13.26 -5.92
C SER A 360 0.44 -12.95 -4.80
N ARG A 361 0.90 -13.98 -4.05
CA ARG A 361 1.91 -13.83 -2.99
C ARG A 361 3.33 -13.67 -3.53
N ILE A 362 3.65 -14.34 -4.65
CA ILE A 362 4.94 -14.20 -5.33
C ILE A 362 5.04 -12.82 -5.98
N ASP A 363 3.91 -12.28 -6.48
CA ASP A 363 3.87 -11.01 -7.21
C ASP A 363 3.68 -9.79 -6.28
N TYR A 364 3.32 -10.01 -5.00
CA TYR A 364 3.14 -8.92 -4.05
C TYR A 364 4.47 -8.28 -3.70
N CYS A 365 4.63 -6.99 -4.02
CA CYS A 365 5.84 -6.21 -3.78
C CYS A 365 7.13 -6.87 -4.31
N ASN A 366 7.04 -7.61 -5.41
CA ASN A 366 8.18 -8.36 -5.93
C ASN A 366 9.29 -7.48 -6.54
N SER A 367 9.04 -6.21 -6.78
CA SER A 367 10.08 -5.24 -7.15
C SER A 367 11.18 -5.12 -6.10
N LEU A 368 10.87 -5.34 -4.81
CA LEU A 368 11.83 -5.35 -3.71
C LEU A 368 12.83 -6.53 -3.79
N LEU A 369 12.52 -7.55 -4.57
CA LEU A 369 13.37 -8.73 -4.77
C LEU A 369 14.39 -8.55 -5.90
N ALA A 370 14.44 -7.38 -6.52
CA ALA A 370 15.41 -7.08 -7.57
C ALA A 370 16.84 -7.18 -7.05
N GLY A 371 17.73 -7.73 -7.88
CA GLY A 371 19.14 -7.86 -7.54
C GLY A 371 19.46 -8.84 -6.40
N LEU A 372 18.47 -9.57 -5.87
CA LEU A 372 18.73 -10.63 -4.90
C LEU A 372 19.53 -11.78 -5.51
N PRO A 373 20.31 -12.51 -4.69
CA PRO A 373 21.01 -13.70 -5.14
C PRO A 373 20.08 -14.73 -5.80
N ASN A 374 20.56 -15.37 -6.86
CA ASN A 374 19.79 -16.38 -7.59
C ASN A 374 19.29 -17.53 -6.71
N SER A 375 20.00 -17.87 -5.62
CA SER A 375 19.59 -18.88 -4.64
C SER A 375 18.24 -18.55 -4.02
N GLU A 376 17.99 -17.30 -3.68
CA GLU A 376 16.73 -16.84 -3.08
C GLU A 376 15.59 -16.81 -4.11
N ILE A 377 15.83 -16.26 -5.29
CA ILE A 377 14.84 -16.24 -6.39
C ILE A 377 14.47 -17.66 -6.84
N LYS A 378 15.44 -18.58 -6.85
CA LYS A 378 15.20 -19.99 -7.20
C LYS A 378 14.18 -20.66 -6.26
N ARG A 379 14.13 -20.27 -4.99
CA ARG A 379 13.13 -20.80 -4.03
C ARG A 379 11.70 -20.48 -4.50
N LEU A 380 11.46 -19.23 -4.91
CA LEU A 380 10.16 -18.81 -5.45
C LEU A 380 9.87 -19.47 -6.81
N GLN A 381 10.88 -19.62 -7.65
CA GLN A 381 10.73 -20.31 -8.92
C GLN A 381 10.36 -21.79 -8.72
N LEU A 382 10.97 -22.48 -7.78
CA LEU A 382 10.61 -23.86 -7.44
C LEU A 382 9.18 -24.00 -6.92
N LEU A 383 8.74 -23.04 -6.12
CA LEU A 383 7.36 -22.94 -5.66
C LEU A 383 6.38 -22.82 -6.84
N MET A 384 6.65 -21.91 -7.78
CA MET A 384 5.85 -21.71 -8.99
C MET A 384 5.85 -22.97 -9.88
N ASN A 385 6.99 -23.63 -10.01
CA ASN A 385 7.11 -24.88 -10.76
C ASN A 385 6.25 -26.00 -10.14
N ASN A 386 6.23 -26.10 -8.81
CA ASN A 386 5.40 -27.07 -8.10
C ASN A 386 3.91 -26.81 -8.30
N ALA A 387 3.52 -25.52 -8.34
CA ALA A 387 2.14 -25.13 -8.65
C ALA A 387 1.74 -25.53 -10.08
N ALA A 388 2.60 -25.28 -11.06
CA ALA A 388 2.35 -25.68 -12.44
C ALA A 388 2.24 -27.21 -12.60
N ARG A 389 3.15 -27.98 -11.97
CA ARG A 389 3.07 -29.45 -11.96
C ARG A 389 1.76 -29.96 -11.36
N MET A 390 1.27 -29.33 -10.32
CA MET A 390 0.00 -29.71 -9.69
C MET A 390 -1.18 -29.51 -10.65
N ILE A 391 -1.22 -28.39 -11.38
CA ILE A 391 -2.29 -28.08 -12.35
C ILE A 391 -2.37 -29.14 -13.45
N PHE A 392 -1.22 -29.59 -13.97
CA PHE A 392 -1.13 -30.56 -15.07
C PHE A 392 -0.97 -32.01 -14.59
N LYS A 393 -0.99 -32.27 -13.28
CA LYS A 393 -0.72 -33.61 -12.69
C LYS A 393 0.60 -34.20 -13.21
N ALA A 394 1.58 -33.32 -13.49
CA ALA A 394 2.85 -33.69 -14.09
C ALA A 394 3.81 -34.35 -13.09
N ARG A 395 4.61 -35.33 -13.56
CA ARG A 395 5.61 -36.02 -12.74
C ARG A 395 6.81 -35.12 -12.43
N LYS A 396 7.53 -35.41 -11.33
CA LYS A 396 8.66 -34.61 -10.82
C LYS A 396 9.79 -34.42 -11.87
N HIS A 397 10.03 -35.40 -12.72
CA HIS A 397 11.13 -35.37 -13.69
C HIS A 397 10.76 -34.75 -15.04
N GLN A 398 9.48 -34.43 -15.28
CA GLN A 398 9.08 -33.79 -16.53
C GLN A 398 9.60 -32.34 -16.58
N HIS A 399 10.07 -31.93 -17.75
CA HIS A 399 10.52 -30.57 -17.99
C HIS A 399 9.37 -29.59 -17.69
N ILE A 400 9.68 -28.52 -16.96
CA ILE A 400 8.66 -27.59 -16.47
C ILE A 400 8.27 -26.54 -17.50
N SER A 401 9.21 -26.13 -18.37
CA SER A 401 9.00 -25.03 -19.32
C SER A 401 7.75 -25.18 -20.19
N PRO A 402 7.43 -26.35 -20.76
CA PRO A 402 6.21 -26.52 -21.55
C PRO A 402 4.92 -26.24 -20.76
N PHE A 403 4.90 -26.55 -19.47
CA PHE A 403 3.74 -26.28 -18.62
C PHE A 403 3.60 -24.80 -18.30
N LEU A 404 4.71 -24.12 -18.00
CA LEU A 404 4.70 -22.67 -17.76
C LEU A 404 4.32 -21.91 -19.03
N MET A 405 4.77 -22.37 -20.21
CA MET A 405 4.37 -21.80 -21.51
C MET A 405 2.87 -21.95 -21.76
N LYS A 406 2.29 -23.13 -21.53
CA LYS A 406 0.84 -23.38 -21.67
C LYS A 406 0.00 -22.50 -20.73
N LEU A 407 0.54 -22.16 -19.56
CA LEU A 407 -0.10 -21.25 -18.59
C LEU A 407 0.16 -19.77 -18.91
N HIS A 408 0.99 -19.44 -19.88
CA HIS A 408 1.49 -18.09 -20.16
C HIS A 408 2.10 -17.41 -18.93
N TRP A 409 2.84 -18.18 -18.11
CA TRP A 409 3.48 -17.68 -16.90
C TRP A 409 4.92 -17.29 -17.17
N LEU A 410 5.27 -16.05 -16.85
CA LEU A 410 6.65 -15.59 -16.82
C LEU A 410 7.39 -16.22 -15.63
N PRO A 411 8.68 -16.58 -15.77
CA PRO A 411 9.55 -16.92 -14.65
C PRO A 411 9.63 -15.78 -13.62
N VAL A 412 9.98 -16.11 -12.37
CA VAL A 412 10.00 -15.12 -11.26
C VAL A 412 10.93 -13.93 -11.58
N THR A 413 12.11 -14.17 -12.14
CA THR A 413 13.03 -13.11 -12.58
C THR A 413 12.38 -12.18 -13.60
N ALA A 414 11.72 -12.72 -14.62
CA ALA A 414 11.04 -11.94 -15.64
C ALA A 414 9.81 -11.17 -15.07
N ARG A 415 9.16 -11.69 -14.01
CA ARG A 415 8.09 -10.97 -13.30
C ARG A 415 8.62 -9.76 -12.55
N ILE A 416 9.79 -9.86 -11.90
CA ILE A 416 10.46 -8.75 -11.24
C ILE A 416 10.85 -7.69 -12.28
N THR A 417 11.49 -8.11 -13.38
CA THR A 417 11.83 -7.24 -14.51
C THR A 417 10.61 -6.53 -15.07
N TYR A 418 9.51 -7.27 -15.29
CA TYR A 418 8.25 -6.72 -15.77
C TYR A 418 7.70 -5.62 -14.84
N LYS A 419 7.79 -5.82 -13.54
CA LYS A 419 7.30 -4.87 -12.55
C LYS A 419 8.13 -3.58 -12.57
N ILE A 420 9.46 -3.70 -12.48
CA ILE A 420 10.38 -2.54 -12.46
C ILE A 420 10.29 -1.76 -13.78
N ALA A 421 10.30 -2.45 -14.93
CA ALA A 421 10.13 -1.80 -16.23
C ALA A 421 8.78 -1.07 -16.35
N THR A 422 7.72 -1.61 -15.73
CA THR A 422 6.41 -0.94 -15.67
C THR A 422 6.47 0.34 -14.83
N LEU A 423 7.22 0.36 -13.73
CA LEU A 423 7.43 1.56 -12.92
C LEU A 423 8.28 2.60 -13.69
N ALA A 424 9.34 2.17 -14.39
CA ALA A 424 10.13 3.04 -15.25
C ALA A 424 9.30 3.65 -16.39
N TYR A 425 8.42 2.89 -17.03
CA TYR A 425 7.47 3.43 -18.02
C TYR A 425 6.57 4.52 -17.42
N LYS A 426 6.06 4.30 -16.21
CA LYS A 426 5.22 5.29 -15.51
C LYS A 426 5.96 6.59 -15.19
N HIS A 427 7.29 6.56 -15.00
CA HIS A 427 8.10 7.76 -14.84
C HIS A 427 7.99 8.66 -16.10
N PHE A 428 8.17 8.09 -17.28
CA PHE A 428 8.05 8.83 -18.54
C PHE A 428 6.62 9.33 -18.85
N GLU A 429 5.61 8.67 -18.30
CA GLU A 429 4.20 9.07 -18.43
C GLU A 429 3.74 10.03 -17.31
N GLY A 430 4.64 10.46 -16.41
CA GLY A 430 4.31 11.35 -15.29
C GLY A 430 3.31 10.73 -14.29
N THR A 431 3.22 9.39 -14.24
CA THR A 431 2.28 8.66 -13.38
C THR A 431 2.96 7.83 -12.29
N LEU A 432 4.29 7.91 -12.18
CA LEU A 432 5.03 7.35 -11.05
C LEU A 432 4.94 8.32 -9.86
N PRO A 433 4.76 7.85 -8.61
CA PRO A 433 4.84 8.72 -7.44
C PRO A 433 6.12 9.56 -7.42
N GLU A 434 6.00 10.82 -7.01
CA GLU A 434 7.09 11.79 -7.07
C GLU A 434 8.32 11.34 -6.27
N TYR A 435 8.14 10.74 -5.09
CA TYR A 435 9.23 10.22 -4.25
C TYR A 435 10.05 9.09 -4.91
N LEU A 436 9.53 8.42 -5.94
CA LEU A 436 10.29 7.50 -6.78
C LEU A 436 10.74 8.16 -8.08
N SER A 437 9.91 9.03 -8.65
CA SER A 437 10.20 9.69 -9.93
C SER A 437 11.37 10.65 -9.82
N SER A 438 11.51 11.36 -8.70
CA SER A 438 12.61 12.29 -8.43
C SER A 438 13.99 11.61 -8.37
N SER A 439 14.02 10.32 -8.10
CA SER A 439 15.26 9.53 -8.07
C SER A 439 15.69 8.98 -9.43
N LEU A 440 14.84 9.09 -10.46
CA LEU A 440 15.14 8.67 -11.83
C LEU A 440 15.39 9.89 -12.72
N HIS A 441 16.49 9.88 -13.46
CA HIS A 441 16.86 10.98 -14.34
C HIS A 441 16.82 10.53 -15.80
N THR A 442 16.08 11.27 -16.61
CA THR A 442 16.04 11.02 -18.06
C THR A 442 17.38 11.44 -18.68
N TYR A 443 17.93 10.55 -19.50
CA TYR A 443 19.16 10.85 -20.23
C TYR A 443 18.91 11.87 -21.34
N THR A 444 19.60 13.01 -21.28
CA THR A 444 19.62 14.03 -22.31
C THR A 444 21.05 14.14 -22.87
N PRO A 445 21.27 13.76 -24.14
CA PRO A 445 22.60 13.85 -24.75
C PRO A 445 23.04 15.31 -24.87
N ALA A 446 24.33 15.59 -24.59
CA ALA A 446 24.92 16.93 -24.70
C ALA A 446 24.97 17.44 -26.15
N ARG A 447 24.81 16.59 -27.17
CA ARG A 447 24.73 16.91 -28.58
C ARG A 447 23.50 16.25 -29.17
N SER A 448 22.95 16.80 -30.28
CA SER A 448 21.83 16.17 -31.00
C SER A 448 22.28 14.83 -31.59
N LEU A 449 22.06 13.75 -30.85
CA LEU A 449 22.33 12.39 -31.27
C LEU A 449 21.00 11.70 -31.64
N ARG A 450 21.05 10.70 -32.52
CA ARG A 450 19.87 9.84 -32.82
C ARG A 450 19.29 9.18 -31.57
N SER A 451 20.12 8.92 -30.57
CA SER A 451 19.72 8.38 -29.26
C SER A 451 18.95 9.38 -28.36
N GLY A 452 18.92 10.68 -28.71
CA GLY A 452 18.17 11.68 -27.95
C GLY A 452 16.64 11.47 -27.93
N GLN A 453 16.11 10.64 -28.83
CA GLN A 453 14.69 10.29 -28.89
C GLN A 453 14.36 8.93 -28.23
N GLU A 454 15.34 8.25 -27.62
CA GLU A 454 15.21 6.85 -27.20
C GLU A 454 14.64 6.65 -25.78
N ARG A 455 14.20 7.68 -25.09
CA ARG A 455 13.67 7.57 -23.70
C ARG A 455 14.60 6.71 -22.82
N LEU A 456 15.87 7.08 -22.66
CA LEU A 456 16.82 6.39 -21.78
C LEU A 456 16.85 7.03 -20.40
N LEU A 457 17.23 6.23 -19.39
CA LEU A 457 17.49 6.69 -18.03
C LEU A 457 18.99 6.77 -17.78
N VAL A 458 19.41 7.74 -16.98
CA VAL A 458 20.79 7.89 -16.53
C VAL A 458 21.09 6.76 -15.53
N LEU A 459 22.18 6.05 -15.74
CA LEU A 459 22.70 5.12 -14.73
C LEU A 459 23.36 5.92 -13.60
N PRO A 460 23.11 5.58 -12.33
CA PRO A 460 23.81 6.23 -11.23
C PRO A 460 25.32 5.98 -11.35
N PRO A 461 26.16 6.92 -10.89
CA PRO A 461 27.60 6.73 -10.86
C PRO A 461 27.99 5.55 -9.95
N ILE A 462 29.16 4.94 -10.19
CA ILE A 462 29.67 3.80 -9.40
C ILE A 462 29.78 4.16 -7.91
N SER A 463 30.00 5.44 -7.59
CA SER A 463 30.01 5.94 -6.20
C SER A 463 28.69 5.69 -5.47
N ASP A 464 27.58 5.62 -6.18
CA ASP A 464 26.23 5.51 -5.64
C ASP A 464 25.65 4.07 -5.72
N ALA A 465 26.41 3.14 -6.30
CA ALA A 465 26.08 1.72 -6.38
C ALA A 465 27.34 0.86 -6.24
N ARG A 466 27.96 0.90 -5.06
CA ARG A 466 29.30 0.32 -4.79
C ARG A 466 29.28 -1.19 -4.64
N THR A 467 28.17 -1.74 -4.15
CA THR A 467 28.09 -3.16 -3.81
C THR A 467 26.88 -3.84 -4.45
N LYS A 468 27.08 -5.11 -4.84
CA LYS A 468 25.99 -5.98 -5.33
C LYS A 468 24.94 -6.27 -4.28
N SER A 469 25.34 -6.23 -2.99
CA SER A 469 24.45 -6.59 -1.89
C SER A 469 23.46 -5.47 -1.54
N PHE A 470 23.78 -4.22 -1.85
CA PHE A 470 22.99 -3.05 -1.51
C PHE A 470 22.77 -2.11 -2.70
N GLY A 471 23.80 -1.37 -3.13
CA GLY A 471 23.66 -0.32 -4.14
C GLY A 471 23.06 -0.81 -5.47
N GLU A 472 23.59 -1.93 -6.02
CA GLU A 472 23.03 -2.51 -7.25
C GLU A 472 21.61 -3.06 -7.09
N ARG A 473 21.09 -3.24 -5.87
CA ARG A 473 19.70 -3.66 -5.61
C ARG A 473 18.72 -2.50 -5.50
N SER A 474 19.22 -1.28 -5.33
CA SER A 474 18.38 -0.09 -5.23
C SER A 474 17.52 0.10 -6.48
N PHE A 475 16.36 0.70 -6.31
CA PHE A 475 15.49 1.05 -7.43
C PHE A 475 16.16 2.03 -8.39
N ASN A 476 16.96 2.95 -7.84
CA ASN A 476 17.74 3.94 -8.61
C ASN A 476 18.73 3.30 -9.58
N TYR A 477 19.23 2.10 -9.25
CA TYR A 477 20.13 1.33 -10.12
C TYR A 477 19.36 0.35 -11.02
N GLN A 478 18.44 -0.42 -10.46
CA GLN A 478 17.74 -1.47 -11.18
C GLN A 478 16.80 -0.92 -12.27
N ALA A 479 16.13 0.20 -12.01
CA ALA A 479 15.20 0.75 -12.99
C ALA A 479 15.92 1.23 -14.26
N PRO A 480 17.00 2.02 -14.22
CA PRO A 480 17.77 2.37 -15.42
C PRO A 480 18.38 1.17 -16.13
N VAL A 481 18.98 0.22 -15.41
CA VAL A 481 19.59 -0.98 -16.00
C VAL A 481 18.56 -1.78 -16.80
N ILE A 482 17.43 -2.11 -16.17
CA ILE A 482 16.35 -2.89 -16.78
C ILE A 482 15.73 -2.11 -17.95
N TRP A 483 15.42 -0.84 -17.74
CA TRP A 483 14.78 0.01 -18.74
C TRP A 483 15.63 0.17 -20.01
N ASN A 484 16.90 0.49 -19.84
CA ASN A 484 17.82 0.72 -20.96
C ASN A 484 18.13 -0.56 -21.75
N SER A 485 17.99 -1.74 -21.12
CA SER A 485 18.14 -3.04 -21.79
C SER A 485 16.96 -3.41 -22.70
N LEU A 486 15.82 -2.74 -22.59
CA LEU A 486 14.64 -3.01 -23.40
C LEU A 486 14.80 -2.47 -24.83
N PRO A 487 14.27 -3.15 -25.85
CA PRO A 487 14.20 -2.62 -27.21
C PRO A 487 13.45 -1.28 -27.27
N SER A 488 13.90 -0.36 -28.14
CA SER A 488 13.26 0.94 -28.32
C SER A 488 11.77 0.85 -28.72
N SER A 489 11.40 -0.16 -29.50
CA SER A 489 10.00 -0.44 -29.86
C SER A 489 9.09 -0.73 -28.66
N ILE A 490 9.63 -1.27 -27.57
CA ILE A 490 8.88 -1.48 -26.33
C ILE A 490 8.85 -0.20 -25.52
N ARG A 491 10.00 0.48 -25.34
CA ARG A 491 10.10 1.73 -24.58
C ARG A 491 9.21 2.85 -25.13
N ASN A 492 9.00 2.88 -26.44
CA ASN A 492 8.20 3.89 -27.14
C ASN A 492 6.73 3.47 -27.36
N ALA A 493 6.21 2.51 -26.57
CA ALA A 493 4.81 2.12 -26.64
C ALA A 493 3.87 3.31 -26.38
N SER A 494 2.76 3.38 -27.11
CA SER A 494 1.83 4.51 -27.11
C SER A 494 0.94 4.62 -25.86
N SER A 495 0.88 3.57 -25.06
CA SER A 495 0.09 3.54 -23.82
C SER A 495 0.62 2.51 -22.84
N LEU A 496 0.30 2.66 -21.56
CA LEU A 496 0.66 1.70 -20.53
C LEU A 496 0.10 0.29 -20.82
N ALA A 497 -1.07 0.18 -21.41
CA ALA A 497 -1.67 -1.10 -21.79
C ALA A 497 -0.86 -1.77 -22.92
N ALA A 498 -0.52 -1.02 -23.96
CA ALA A 498 0.33 -1.49 -25.06
C ALA A 498 1.73 -1.87 -24.56
N PHE A 499 2.35 -1.02 -23.71
CA PHE A 499 3.64 -1.30 -23.08
C PHE A 499 3.62 -2.62 -22.32
N LYS A 500 2.65 -2.81 -21.43
CA LYS A 500 2.53 -4.04 -20.63
C LYS A 500 2.35 -5.29 -21.50
N SER A 501 1.57 -5.21 -22.57
CA SER A 501 1.36 -6.32 -23.50
C SER A 501 2.64 -6.69 -24.25
N ASN A 502 3.30 -5.68 -24.83
CA ASN A 502 4.53 -5.84 -25.59
C ASN A 502 5.67 -6.36 -24.71
N LEU A 503 5.82 -5.78 -23.51
CA LEU A 503 6.83 -6.20 -22.53
C LEU A 503 6.61 -7.65 -22.09
N LYS A 504 5.36 -8.05 -21.79
CA LYS A 504 5.05 -9.42 -21.41
C LYS A 504 5.43 -10.40 -22.53
N THR A 505 5.09 -10.07 -23.77
CA THR A 505 5.41 -10.89 -24.96
C THR A 505 6.93 -10.99 -25.17
N TYR A 506 7.65 -9.88 -25.04
CA TYR A 506 9.11 -9.85 -25.16
C TYR A 506 9.78 -10.71 -24.09
N LEU A 507 9.43 -10.51 -22.82
CA LEU A 507 10.00 -11.29 -21.72
C LEU A 507 9.63 -12.77 -21.80
N PHE A 508 8.45 -13.10 -22.33
CA PHE A 508 8.03 -14.47 -22.55
C PHE A 508 8.90 -15.14 -23.62
N LYS A 509 9.08 -14.49 -24.77
CA LYS A 509 9.95 -14.98 -25.84
C LYS A 509 11.39 -15.18 -25.35
N GLN A 510 11.93 -14.18 -24.66
CA GLN A 510 13.29 -14.25 -24.10
C GLN A 510 13.44 -15.37 -23.05
N SER A 511 12.39 -15.66 -22.27
CA SER A 511 12.46 -16.67 -21.21
C SER A 511 12.36 -18.12 -21.71
N TYR A 512 11.80 -18.34 -22.91
CA TYR A 512 11.49 -19.67 -23.43
C TYR A 512 12.07 -19.93 -24.81
N ASP A 513 12.91 -19.02 -25.33
CA ASP A 513 13.55 -19.11 -26.65
C ASP A 513 12.55 -19.37 -27.79
N VAL A 514 11.40 -18.62 -27.82
CA VAL A 514 10.33 -18.76 -28.82
C VAL A 514 10.03 -17.44 -29.54
#